data_e95e2f418b712034b9db9eff55167ec4
#
_entry.id   e95e2f418b712034b9db9eff55167ec4
#
_cell.length_a   1.000
_cell.length_b   1.000
_cell.length_c   1.000
_cell.angle_alpha   90.00
_cell.angle_beta   90.00
_cell.angle_gamma   90.00
#
_symmetry.space_group_name_H-M   'P 1'
#
loop_
_entity.id
_entity.type
_entity.pdbx_description
1 polymer ?
#
loop_
_entity_poly.entity_id
_entity_poly.type
_entity_poly.pdbx_seq_one_letter_code
_entity_poly.pdbx_strand_id
1 'polypeptide(L)'
;MPVTSPEGRCWFGVELKTFEINIEEHKGKVCGKICERGPKFSSWIRFGGKDLSLLLEGVESCCGLKERTHFRKFWLEGDRDYSLELRSNKAGRFLFCVVRDVENKRFSLAFPEGKGLVGG
;
A
#
# COMPACT_ATOMS: atom_id res chain seq x y z
N MET A 1 13.16 9.67 3.26
CA MET A 1 13.64 9.18 1.98
C MET A 1 13.69 7.67 1.96
N PRO A 2 13.15 7.02 0.96
CA PRO A 2 13.19 5.55 0.93
C PRO A 2 14.62 5.04 0.76
N VAL A 3 14.88 3.90 1.39
CA VAL A 3 16.17 3.22 1.29
C VAL A 3 15.92 1.88 0.59
N THR A 4 16.66 1.63 -0.48
CA THR A 4 16.52 0.40 -1.25
C THR A 4 17.77 -0.45 -1.08
N SER A 5 17.59 -1.70 -0.67
CA SER A 5 18.69 -2.64 -0.56
C SER A 5 18.84 -3.46 -1.85
N PRO A 6 20.01 -4.10 -2.07
CA PRO A 6 20.22 -4.93 -3.27
C PRO A 6 19.27 -6.12 -3.36
N GLU A 7 18.67 -6.54 -2.28
CA GLU A 7 17.75 -7.69 -2.26
C GLU A 7 16.31 -7.33 -2.65
N GLY A 8 16.08 -6.14 -3.18
CA GLY A 8 14.73 -5.71 -3.54
C GLY A 8 13.88 -5.30 -2.35
N ARG A 9 14.54 -4.91 -1.28
CA ARG A 9 13.87 -4.44 -0.07
C ARG A 9 13.95 -2.92 0.00
N CYS A 10 12.83 -2.30 0.34
CA CYS A 10 12.75 -0.86 0.47
C CYS A 10 11.96 -0.52 1.72
N TRP A 11 12.37 0.51 2.45
CA TRP A 11 11.57 0.99 3.57
C TRP A 11 11.60 2.50 3.64
N PHE A 12 10.55 3.06 4.22
CA PHE A 12 10.45 4.50 4.39
C PHE A 12 9.53 4.80 5.56
N GLY A 13 9.69 5.98 6.15
CA GLY A 13 8.87 6.44 7.27
C GLY A 13 7.95 7.58 6.87
N VAL A 14 6.73 7.54 7.34
CA VAL A 14 5.75 8.62 7.18
C VAL A 14 5.09 8.84 8.54
N GLU A 15 5.31 10.01 9.12
CA GLU A 15 4.83 10.32 10.46
C GLU A 15 5.36 9.32 11.48
N LEU A 16 4.51 8.60 12.18
CA LEU A 16 4.89 7.60 13.17
C LEU A 16 4.86 6.17 12.62
N LYS A 17 4.72 6.04 11.31
CA LYS A 17 4.65 4.73 10.66
C LYS A 17 5.88 4.44 9.83
N THR A 18 6.27 3.19 9.79
CA THR A 18 7.33 2.72 8.91
C THR A 18 6.73 1.69 7.95
N PHE A 19 7.05 1.86 6.69
CA PHE A 19 6.63 0.92 5.65
C PHE A 19 7.84 0.19 5.13
N GLU A 20 7.72 -1.11 4.96
CA GLU A 20 8.76 -1.94 4.38
C GLU A 20 8.17 -2.67 3.18
N ILE A 21 8.83 -2.56 2.04
CA ILE A 21 8.43 -3.22 0.81
C ILE A 21 9.50 -4.22 0.41
N ASN A 22 9.11 -5.48 0.32
CA ASN A 22 9.99 -6.55 -0.11
C ASN A 22 9.51 -7.09 -1.45
N ILE A 23 10.35 -7.06 -2.46
CA ILE A 23 10.04 -7.57 -3.79
C ILE A 23 10.82 -8.86 -3.99
N GLU A 24 10.11 -9.92 -4.33
CA GLU A 24 10.71 -11.22 -4.58
C GLU A 24 10.29 -11.74 -5.96
N GLU A 25 11.19 -12.45 -6.60
CA GLU A 25 10.88 -13.13 -7.84
C GLU A 25 11.01 -14.62 -7.58
N HIS A 26 9.97 -15.37 -7.93
CA HIS A 26 9.94 -16.81 -7.72
C HIS A 26 9.37 -17.46 -8.98
N LYS A 27 10.16 -18.32 -9.62
CA LYS A 27 9.78 -18.99 -10.86
C LYS A 27 9.29 -18.04 -11.95
N GLY A 28 9.96 -16.90 -12.09
CA GLY A 28 9.60 -15.88 -13.07
C GLY A 28 8.43 -15.00 -12.68
N LYS A 29 7.87 -15.19 -11.50
CA LYS A 29 6.74 -14.38 -11.02
C LYS A 29 7.21 -13.42 -9.96
N VAL A 30 6.81 -12.16 -10.10
CA VAL A 30 7.12 -11.11 -9.14
C VAL A 30 6.04 -11.08 -8.07
N CYS A 31 6.48 -10.95 -6.83
CA CYS A 31 5.59 -10.86 -5.68
C CYS A 31 6.15 -9.82 -4.73
N GLY A 32 5.27 -9.03 -4.15
CA GLY A 32 5.68 -8.04 -3.18
C GLY A 32 4.95 -8.20 -1.86
N LYS A 33 5.62 -7.87 -0.78
CA LYS A 33 5.03 -7.84 0.54
C LYS A 33 5.24 -6.45 1.11
N ILE A 34 4.16 -5.80 1.50
CA ILE A 34 4.22 -4.48 2.10
C ILE A 34 3.82 -4.59 3.55
N CYS A 35 4.71 -4.18 4.44
CA CYS A 35 4.47 -4.16 5.87
C CYS A 35 4.33 -2.73 6.35
N GLU A 36 3.34 -2.50 7.21
CA GLU A 36 3.14 -1.23 7.87
C GLU A 36 3.36 -1.45 9.36
N ARG A 37 4.20 -0.64 9.98
CA ARG A 37 4.47 -0.73 11.41
C ARG A 37 4.25 0.61 12.08
N GLY A 38 3.43 0.61 13.10
CA GLY A 38 3.24 1.75 13.98
C GLY A 38 3.79 1.46 15.36
N PRO A 39 3.64 2.40 16.31
CA PRO A 39 4.15 2.19 17.66
C PRO A 39 3.59 0.97 18.39
N LYS A 40 2.38 0.58 18.08
CA LYS A 40 1.69 -0.51 18.81
C LYS A 40 1.07 -1.55 17.91
N PHE A 41 1.35 -1.52 16.59
CA PHE A 41 0.73 -2.46 15.67
C PHE A 41 1.62 -2.73 14.48
N SER A 42 1.34 -3.83 13.80
CA SER A 42 1.93 -4.11 12.49
C SER A 42 0.89 -4.81 11.64
N SER A 43 0.96 -4.58 10.35
CA SER A 43 0.08 -5.20 9.38
C SER A 43 0.87 -5.44 8.11
N TRP A 44 0.48 -6.43 7.32
CA TRP A 44 1.16 -6.67 6.05
C TRP A 44 0.19 -7.26 5.05
N ILE A 45 0.47 -7.01 3.78
CA ILE A 45 -0.31 -7.56 2.67
C ILE A 45 0.67 -8.03 1.62
N ARG A 46 0.37 -9.18 1.03
CA ARG A 46 1.14 -9.72 -0.09
C ARG A 46 0.43 -9.38 -1.39
N PHE A 47 1.20 -8.91 -2.36
CA PHE A 47 0.71 -8.53 -3.67
C PHE A 47 1.43 -9.34 -4.74
N GLY A 48 0.69 -9.90 -5.70
CA GLY A 48 1.30 -10.43 -6.91
C GLY A 48 1.74 -9.27 -7.81
N GLY A 49 2.43 -9.57 -8.91
CA GLY A 49 2.92 -8.54 -9.81
C GLY A 49 1.81 -7.66 -10.37
N LYS A 50 0.68 -8.27 -10.76
CA LYS A 50 -0.47 -7.52 -11.23
C LYS A 50 -1.05 -6.62 -10.14
N ASP A 51 -1.13 -7.15 -8.93
CA ASP A 51 -1.67 -6.40 -7.78
C ASP A 51 -0.80 -5.20 -7.45
N LEU A 52 0.52 -5.35 -7.51
CA LEU A 52 1.44 -4.25 -7.29
C LEU A 52 1.26 -3.16 -8.32
N SER A 53 1.08 -3.55 -9.59
CA SER A 53 0.84 -2.59 -10.67
C SER A 53 -0.45 -1.82 -10.45
N LEU A 54 -1.50 -2.50 -10.04
CA LEU A 54 -2.79 -1.87 -9.77
C LEU A 54 -2.73 -0.96 -8.55
N LEU A 55 -1.98 -1.36 -7.52
CA LEU A 55 -1.76 -0.52 -6.35
C LEU A 55 -1.00 0.75 -6.74
N LEU A 56 0.06 0.61 -7.53
CA LEU A 56 0.85 1.74 -7.97
C LEU A 56 0.03 2.72 -8.81
N GLU A 57 -0.78 2.20 -9.73
CA GLU A 57 -1.69 3.03 -10.51
C GLU A 57 -2.64 3.81 -9.61
N GLY A 58 -3.16 3.16 -8.57
CA GLY A 58 -4.02 3.81 -7.60
C GLY A 58 -3.32 4.93 -6.85
N VAL A 59 -2.09 4.67 -6.39
CA VAL A 59 -1.29 5.67 -5.69
C VAL A 59 -1.02 6.88 -6.60
N GLU A 60 -0.60 6.62 -7.84
CA GLU A 60 -0.34 7.67 -8.80
C GLU A 60 -1.58 8.50 -9.11
N SER A 61 -2.72 7.84 -9.25
CA SER A 61 -3.99 8.53 -9.48
C SER A 61 -4.35 9.45 -8.31
N CYS A 62 -4.12 8.98 -7.08
CA CYS A 62 -4.43 9.77 -5.89
C CYS A 62 -3.51 10.96 -5.71
N CYS A 63 -2.26 10.87 -6.17
CA CYS A 63 -1.30 11.97 -6.02
C CYS A 63 -1.73 13.26 -6.72
N GLY A 64 -2.53 13.16 -7.77
CA GLY A 64 -2.99 14.31 -8.52
C GLY A 64 -4.40 14.78 -8.14
N LEU A 65 -5.05 14.14 -7.19
CA LEU A 65 -6.43 14.46 -6.86
C LEU A 65 -6.53 15.66 -5.93
N LYS A 66 -7.55 16.49 -6.20
CA LYS A 66 -7.86 17.62 -5.35
C LYS A 66 -8.60 17.15 -4.10
N GLU A 67 -8.68 18.02 -3.10
CA GLU A 67 -9.48 17.77 -1.91
C GLU A 67 -10.93 17.43 -2.28
N ARG A 68 -11.55 16.55 -1.51
CA ARG A 68 -12.93 16.11 -1.67
C ARG A 68 -13.19 15.29 -2.92
N THR A 69 -12.16 14.88 -3.62
CA THR A 69 -12.32 13.96 -4.74
C THR A 69 -12.43 12.54 -4.20
N HIS A 70 -13.41 11.81 -4.71
CA HIS A 70 -13.58 10.43 -4.32
C HIS A 70 -12.74 9.53 -5.21
N PHE A 71 -12.06 8.56 -4.61
CA PHE A 71 -11.31 7.56 -5.34
C PHE A 71 -11.59 6.21 -4.71
N ARG A 72 -11.91 5.24 -5.56
CA ARG A 72 -12.17 3.87 -5.12
C ARG A 72 -11.84 2.92 -6.26
N LYS A 73 -11.13 1.85 -5.95
CA LYS A 73 -10.74 0.84 -6.92
C LYS A 73 -10.85 -0.54 -6.30
N PHE A 74 -11.35 -1.50 -7.07
CA PHE A 74 -11.51 -2.88 -6.64
C PHE A 74 -10.95 -3.82 -7.69
N TRP A 75 -10.38 -4.93 -7.24
CA TRP A 75 -10.02 -6.00 -8.17
C TRP A 75 -9.97 -7.32 -7.44
N LEU A 76 -10.01 -8.39 -8.21
CA LEU A 76 -9.92 -9.75 -7.71
C LEU A 76 -8.65 -10.39 -8.23
N GLU A 77 -7.98 -11.15 -7.38
CA GLU A 77 -6.81 -11.93 -7.78
C GLU A 77 -6.90 -13.29 -7.11
N GLY A 78 -7.28 -14.30 -7.90
CA GLY A 78 -7.53 -15.62 -7.35
C GLY A 78 -8.66 -15.57 -6.32
N ASP A 79 -8.36 -16.01 -5.11
CA ASP A 79 -9.34 -16.04 -4.01
C ASP A 79 -9.31 -14.79 -3.16
N ARG A 80 -8.62 -13.74 -3.63
CA ARG A 80 -8.46 -12.52 -2.87
C ARG A 80 -9.19 -11.35 -3.48
N ASP A 81 -9.75 -10.54 -2.61
CA ASP A 81 -10.52 -9.35 -2.92
C ASP A 81 -9.71 -8.14 -2.46
N TYR A 82 -9.33 -7.28 -3.38
CA TYR A 82 -8.55 -6.09 -3.08
C TYR A 82 -9.39 -4.84 -3.24
N SER A 83 -9.24 -3.90 -2.33
CA SER A 83 -9.88 -2.59 -2.47
C SER A 83 -8.93 -1.48 -2.08
N LEU A 84 -9.01 -0.37 -2.80
CA LEU A 84 -8.31 0.86 -2.49
C LEU A 84 -9.34 1.95 -2.37
N GLU A 85 -9.26 2.76 -1.33
CA GLU A 85 -10.17 3.86 -1.12
C GLU A 85 -9.44 5.04 -0.52
N LEU A 86 -9.62 6.20 -1.10
CA LEU A 86 -9.07 7.42 -0.54
C LEU A 86 -10.00 7.92 0.56
N ARG A 87 -9.46 8.04 1.76
CA ARG A 87 -10.19 8.49 2.94
C ARG A 87 -9.49 9.67 3.58
N SER A 88 -10.15 10.34 4.48
CA SER A 88 -9.55 11.43 5.24
C SER A 88 -9.98 11.39 6.69
N ASN A 89 -9.13 11.91 7.54
CA ASN A 89 -9.43 12.09 8.96
C ASN A 89 -8.81 13.42 9.40
N LYS A 90 -8.74 13.67 10.70
CA LYS A 90 -8.17 14.91 11.23
C LYS A 90 -6.70 15.12 10.88
N ALA A 91 -5.98 14.03 10.67
CA ALA A 91 -4.57 14.09 10.32
C ALA A 91 -4.29 14.33 8.84
N GLY A 92 -5.33 14.16 7.99
CA GLY A 92 -5.18 14.35 6.55
C GLY A 92 -5.77 13.19 5.76
N ARG A 93 -5.39 13.11 4.49
CA ARG A 93 -5.85 12.06 3.61
C ARG A 93 -4.95 10.84 3.72
N PHE A 94 -5.54 9.68 3.47
CA PHE A 94 -4.76 8.44 3.38
C PHE A 94 -5.44 7.50 2.40
N LEU A 95 -4.62 6.68 1.77
CA LEU A 95 -5.12 5.65 0.86
C LEU A 95 -5.23 4.35 1.64
N PHE A 96 -6.45 3.86 1.77
CA PHE A 96 -6.74 2.67 2.56
C PHE A 96 -6.86 1.45 1.65
N CYS A 97 -5.97 0.49 1.86
CA CYS A 97 -5.95 -0.76 1.11
C CYS A 97 -6.45 -1.88 2.00
N VAL A 98 -7.43 -2.63 1.52
CA VAL A 98 -7.98 -3.78 2.25
C VAL A 98 -7.93 -4.99 1.35
N VAL A 99 -7.50 -6.11 1.91
CA VAL A 99 -7.48 -7.39 1.23
C VAL A 99 -8.25 -8.40 2.08
N ARG A 100 -9.15 -9.12 1.43
CA ARG A 100 -9.88 -10.21 2.08
C ARG A 100 -9.58 -11.50 1.35
N ASP A 101 -9.35 -12.56 2.10
CA ASP A 101 -9.11 -13.88 1.52
C ASP A 101 -10.40 -14.72 1.51
N VAL A 102 -10.28 -15.95 1.02
CA VAL A 102 -11.42 -16.87 0.89
C VAL A 102 -12.06 -17.18 2.25
N GLU A 103 -11.30 -17.10 3.34
CA GLU A 103 -11.81 -17.33 4.68
C GLU A 103 -12.37 -16.05 5.31
N ASN A 104 -12.45 -14.99 4.51
CA ASN A 104 -12.93 -13.68 4.94
C ASN A 104 -12.01 -13.01 5.97
N LYS A 105 -10.76 -13.43 6.03
CA LYS A 105 -9.75 -12.74 6.83
C LYS A 105 -9.42 -11.44 6.16
N ARG A 106 -9.31 -10.40 6.95
CA ARG A 106 -9.09 -9.06 6.48
C ARG A 106 -7.72 -8.54 6.86
N PHE A 107 -7.00 -8.04 5.88
CA PHE A 107 -5.71 -7.37 6.08
C PHE A 107 -5.83 -5.95 5.54
N SER A 108 -5.25 -4.99 6.22
CA SER A 108 -5.35 -3.61 5.77
C SER A 108 -4.05 -2.85 5.93
N LEU A 109 -3.86 -1.88 5.04
CA LEU A 109 -2.75 -0.93 5.09
C LEU A 109 -3.31 0.46 4.88
N ALA A 110 -2.81 1.43 5.59
CA ALA A 110 -3.18 2.83 5.41
C ALA A 110 -1.93 3.62 5.04
N PHE A 111 -1.91 4.17 3.83
CA PHE A 111 -0.79 4.98 3.34
C PHE A 111 -1.13 6.45 3.52
N PRO A 112 -0.58 7.13 4.54
CA PRO A 112 -0.91 8.52 4.77
C PRO A 112 -0.25 9.43 3.72
N GLU A 113 -0.90 10.56 3.47
CA GLU A 113 -0.33 11.59 2.62
C GLU A 113 0.79 12.27 3.42
N GLY A 114 2.00 12.16 2.91
CA GLY A 114 3.13 12.75 3.60
C GLY A 114 3.16 14.25 3.44
N LYS A 115 3.29 14.97 4.53
CA LYS A 115 3.43 16.42 4.50
C LYS A 115 4.88 16.79 4.20
N GLY A 116 5.08 17.47 3.10
CA GLY A 116 6.39 17.90 2.73
C GLY A 116 7.32 16.79 2.29
N LEU A 117 6.81 15.61 2.07
CA LEU A 117 7.57 14.52 1.51
C LEU A 117 7.66 14.70 0.01
N VAL A 118 8.82 15.07 -0.43
CA VAL A 118 9.07 15.29 -1.84
C VAL A 118 9.87 14.11 -2.37
N GLY A 119 9.37 13.51 -3.43
CA GLY A 119 10.04 12.39 -4.03
C GLY A 119 10.13 11.18 -3.12
N GLY A 120 9.18 11.09 -2.26
CA GLY A 120 9.07 9.89 -1.46
C GLY A 120 8.87 8.68 -2.33
#